data_5ff82d6ed27a6ff0a7907b28fa02249d
#
_entry.id   5ff82d6ed27a6ff0a7907b28fa02249d
#
_cell.length_a   1.000
_cell.length_b   1.000
_cell.length_c   1.000
_cell.angle_alpha   90.00
_cell.angle_beta   90.00
_cell.angle_gamma   90.00
#
_symmetry.space_group_name_H-M   'P 1'
#
loop_
_entity.id
_entity.type
_entity.pdbx_description
1 polymer ?
#
loop_
_entity_poly.entity_id
_entity_poly.type
_entity_poly.pdbx_seq_one_letter_code
_entity_poly.pdbx_strand_id
1 'polypeptide(L)'
;MQEEEYTIPQMVEDVRAGKMGRRQFMKRLTTMGITAAGIGAIVAASSSSAARAPLQVHTAENAAKHIQLHDQHLTHQSQGNSSELHNDYSEHAVVEDSMHAQPFVGRAAIMGRKNLVLAAASDASISVTNRIVHGNQVTAEWVATGRHTGDLPGLPASGRSFTLRGVTVVIRHEGKIVREALYYDVSELHRQLR
;
A
#
# COMPACT_ATOMS: atom_id res chain seq x y z
N MET A 1 20.71 35.29 26.95
CA MET A 1 20.57 33.81 26.92
C MET A 1 19.82 33.49 25.65
N GLN A 2 20.52 33.00 24.63
CA GLN A 2 19.87 32.53 23.40
C GLN A 2 19.13 31.22 23.78
N GLU A 3 17.79 31.21 23.64
CA GLU A 3 17.05 29.96 23.66
C GLU A 3 17.52 29.13 22.45
N GLU A 4 18.22 28.06 22.69
CA GLU A 4 18.52 27.07 21.63
C GLU A 4 17.19 26.64 21.01
N GLU A 5 17.04 26.92 19.71
CA GLU A 5 15.85 26.53 18.94
C GLU A 5 15.83 25.01 18.80
N TYR A 6 15.10 24.37 19.72
CA TYR A 6 14.98 22.90 19.78
C TYR A 6 14.23 22.41 18.55
N THR A 7 14.90 21.63 17.72
CA THR A 7 14.29 20.98 16.55
C THR A 7 13.52 19.71 16.94
N ILE A 8 12.51 19.33 16.14
CA ILE A 8 11.73 18.11 16.40
C ILE A 8 12.61 16.85 16.50
N PRO A 9 13.61 16.63 15.64
CA PRO A 9 14.53 15.50 15.78
C PRO A 9 15.28 15.48 17.09
N GLN A 10 15.78 16.61 17.57
CA GLN A 10 16.48 16.73 18.87
C GLN A 10 15.54 16.39 20.04
N MET A 11 14.30 16.89 20.01
CA MET A 11 13.30 16.55 21.03
C MET A 11 12.95 15.06 21.06
N VAL A 12 12.87 14.41 19.91
CA VAL A 12 12.64 12.95 19.81
C VAL A 12 13.81 12.18 20.43
N GLU A 13 15.03 12.60 20.15
CA GLU A 13 16.24 11.97 20.70
C GLU A 13 16.30 12.12 22.23
N ASP A 14 15.97 13.29 22.75
CA ASP A 14 15.94 13.56 24.19
C ASP A 14 14.84 12.77 24.93
N VAL A 15 13.69 12.55 24.28
CA VAL A 15 12.66 11.65 24.84
C VAL A 15 13.18 10.21 24.86
N ARG A 16 13.87 9.76 23.83
CA ARG A 16 14.46 8.40 23.76
C ARG A 16 15.56 8.22 24.79
N ALA A 17 16.37 9.24 25.01
CA ALA A 17 17.45 9.24 25.98
C ALA A 17 16.97 9.46 27.45
N GLY A 18 15.65 9.63 27.66
CA GLY A 18 15.08 9.92 28.97
C GLY A 18 15.38 11.32 29.50
N LYS A 19 15.96 12.20 28.68
CA LYS A 19 16.31 13.59 29.03
C LYS A 19 15.10 14.53 29.00
N MET A 20 14.05 14.16 28.24
CA MET A 20 12.80 14.90 28.14
C MET A 20 11.60 13.99 28.42
N GLY A 21 10.71 14.42 29.32
CA GLY A 21 9.47 13.69 29.61
C GLY A 21 8.44 13.84 28.48
N ARG A 22 7.63 12.78 28.23
CA ARG A 22 6.56 12.79 27.21
C ARG A 22 5.63 14.00 27.28
N ARG A 23 5.25 14.43 28.51
CA ARG A 23 4.37 15.58 28.71
C ARG A 23 5.03 16.88 28.26
N GLN A 24 6.32 17.05 28.50
CA GLN A 24 7.11 18.21 28.08
C GLN A 24 7.29 18.23 26.56
N PHE A 25 7.55 17.09 25.96
CA PHE A 25 7.61 16.89 24.51
C PHE A 25 6.30 17.31 23.82
N MET A 26 5.16 16.81 24.31
CA MET A 26 3.83 17.16 23.80
C MET A 26 3.56 18.66 23.89
N LYS A 27 3.87 19.28 25.03
CA LYS A 27 3.69 20.73 25.24
C LYS A 27 4.50 21.55 24.24
N ARG A 28 5.76 21.17 23.97
CA ARG A 28 6.63 21.88 23.00
C ARG A 28 6.11 21.75 21.58
N LEU A 29 5.67 20.56 21.17
CA LEU A 29 5.09 20.35 19.83
C LEU A 29 3.82 21.20 19.62
N THR A 30 2.96 21.28 20.64
CA THR A 30 1.76 22.12 20.58
C THR A 30 2.12 23.61 20.46
N THR A 31 3.15 24.07 21.16
CA THR A 31 3.64 25.46 21.06
C THR A 31 4.21 25.76 19.66
N MET A 32 4.73 24.74 18.94
CA MET A 32 5.19 24.85 17.55
C MET A 32 4.04 24.73 16.53
N GLY A 33 2.77 24.74 16.97
CA GLY A 33 1.59 24.69 16.09
C GLY A 33 1.26 23.31 15.53
N ILE A 34 1.88 22.24 16.06
CA ILE A 34 1.59 20.86 15.61
C ILE A 34 0.31 20.36 16.26
N THR A 35 -0.67 19.97 15.46
CA THR A 35 -1.96 19.45 15.93
C THR A 35 -1.84 18.08 16.60
N ALA A 36 -2.82 17.69 17.41
CA ALA A 36 -2.86 16.40 18.09
C ALA A 36 -2.72 15.20 17.12
N ALA A 37 -3.26 15.30 15.90
CA ALA A 37 -3.12 14.28 14.86
C ALA A 37 -1.66 14.17 14.34
N GLY A 38 -0.97 15.29 14.14
CA GLY A 38 0.45 15.31 13.78
C GLY A 38 1.36 14.76 14.89
N ILE A 39 1.01 15.04 16.15
CA ILE A 39 1.73 14.53 17.32
C ILE A 39 1.59 13.01 17.41
N GLY A 40 0.41 12.44 17.14
CA GLY A 40 0.17 11.00 17.12
C GLY A 40 1.08 10.27 16.14
N ALA A 41 1.27 10.81 14.95
CA ALA A 41 2.15 10.26 13.93
C ALA A 41 3.64 10.28 14.35
N ILE A 42 4.10 11.37 14.98
CA ILE A 42 5.49 11.51 15.47
C ILE A 42 5.75 10.53 16.63
N VAL A 43 4.79 10.38 17.56
CA VAL A 43 4.93 9.47 18.71
C VAL A 43 4.87 7.99 18.25
N ALA A 44 4.00 7.64 17.31
CA ALA A 44 3.95 6.29 16.73
C ALA A 44 5.26 5.93 16.02
N ALA A 45 5.86 6.87 15.29
CA ALA A 45 7.16 6.68 14.65
C ALA A 45 8.31 6.54 15.66
N SER A 46 8.19 7.13 16.86
CA SER A 46 9.22 7.06 17.91
C SER A 46 9.07 5.88 18.87
N SER A 47 7.89 5.25 18.95
CA SER A 47 7.63 4.13 19.86
C SER A 47 7.85 2.73 19.26
N SER A 48 8.07 2.64 17.94
CA SER A 48 8.48 1.39 17.31
C SER A 48 9.97 1.15 17.60
N SER A 49 10.28 0.35 18.60
CA SER A 49 11.60 -0.26 18.81
C SER A 49 11.87 -1.40 17.78
N ALA A 50 11.21 -1.38 16.65
CA ALA A 50 11.66 -2.14 15.50
C ALA A 50 13.04 -1.59 15.14
N ALA A 51 14.05 -2.42 15.22
CA ALA A 51 15.41 -2.14 14.79
C ALA A 51 15.31 -1.34 13.49
N ARG A 52 15.83 -0.10 13.53
CA ARG A 52 15.87 0.79 12.37
C ARG A 52 16.63 0.02 11.29
N ALA A 53 15.90 -0.57 10.35
CA ALA A 53 16.55 -1.11 9.17
C ALA A 53 17.46 -0.01 8.64
N PRO A 54 18.72 -0.31 8.29
CA PRO A 54 19.64 0.72 7.80
C PRO A 54 18.91 1.49 6.72
N LEU A 55 19.04 2.84 6.75
CA LEU A 55 18.51 3.72 5.71
C LEU A 55 19.00 3.14 4.38
N GLN A 56 18.14 2.43 3.67
CA GLN A 56 18.51 1.90 2.36
C GLN A 56 18.72 3.10 1.46
N VAL A 57 19.98 3.28 1.03
CA VAL A 57 20.30 4.27 0.01
C VAL A 57 19.49 3.90 -1.22
N HIS A 58 18.50 4.75 -1.54
CA HIS A 58 17.64 4.54 -2.71
C HIS A 58 18.46 4.79 -3.97
N THR A 59 19.12 3.75 -4.46
CA THR A 59 19.83 3.81 -5.73
C THR A 59 18.84 3.67 -6.89
N ALA A 60 19.17 4.25 -8.04
CA ALA A 60 18.38 4.06 -9.27
C ALA A 60 18.20 2.57 -9.61
N GLU A 61 19.18 1.74 -9.29
CA GLU A 61 19.15 0.29 -9.47
C GLU A 61 18.07 -0.38 -8.61
N ASN A 62 17.90 0.02 -7.35
CA ASN A 62 16.84 -0.48 -6.49
C ASN A 62 15.45 -0.08 -7.02
N ALA A 63 15.29 1.15 -7.53
CA ALA A 63 14.05 1.59 -8.13
C ALA A 63 13.71 0.76 -9.38
N ALA A 64 14.66 0.53 -10.28
CA ALA A 64 14.48 -0.29 -11.48
C ALA A 64 14.05 -1.72 -11.14
N LYS A 65 14.68 -2.34 -10.14
CA LYS A 65 14.29 -3.66 -9.64
C LYS A 65 12.84 -3.69 -9.13
N HIS A 66 12.42 -2.71 -8.35
CA HIS A 66 11.06 -2.64 -7.84
C HIS A 66 10.02 -2.38 -8.94
N ILE A 67 10.37 -1.63 -9.98
CA ILE A 67 9.56 -1.46 -11.18
C ILE A 67 9.40 -2.80 -11.89
N GLN A 68 10.49 -3.51 -12.15
CA GLN A 68 10.46 -4.83 -12.80
C GLN A 68 9.58 -5.83 -12.05
N LEU A 69 9.74 -5.93 -10.72
CA LEU A 69 8.91 -6.81 -9.88
C LEU A 69 7.42 -6.41 -9.89
N HIS A 70 7.13 -5.11 -10.03
CA HIS A 70 5.77 -4.64 -10.15
C HIS A 70 5.17 -5.00 -11.52
N ASP A 71 5.93 -4.86 -12.60
CA ASP A 71 5.49 -5.23 -13.95
C ASP A 71 5.27 -6.74 -14.08
N GLN A 72 6.13 -7.55 -13.48
CA GLN A 72 5.93 -9.01 -13.40
C GLN A 72 4.63 -9.35 -12.67
N HIS A 73 4.37 -8.74 -11.52
CA HIS A 73 3.13 -8.94 -10.77
C HIS A 73 1.88 -8.59 -11.59
N LEU A 74 1.88 -7.47 -12.29
CA LEU A 74 0.78 -7.07 -13.18
C LEU A 74 0.62 -8.04 -14.36
N THR A 75 1.72 -8.56 -14.89
CA THR A 75 1.72 -9.57 -15.95
C THR A 75 1.08 -10.87 -15.45
N HIS A 76 1.48 -11.36 -14.29
CA HIS A 76 0.87 -12.56 -13.69
C HIS A 76 -0.64 -12.39 -13.47
N GLN A 77 -1.04 -11.19 -13.03
CA GLN A 77 -2.45 -10.85 -12.81
C GLN A 77 -3.24 -10.79 -14.12
N SER A 78 -2.74 -10.11 -15.16
CA SER A 78 -3.42 -9.98 -16.45
C SER A 78 -3.51 -11.29 -17.22
N GLN A 79 -2.55 -12.18 -17.04
CA GLN A 79 -2.53 -13.52 -17.65
C GLN A 79 -3.36 -14.56 -16.85
N GLY A 80 -3.90 -14.18 -15.69
CA GLY A 80 -4.62 -15.10 -14.81
C GLY A 80 -3.71 -16.19 -14.21
N ASN A 81 -2.39 -15.95 -14.13
CA ASN A 81 -1.42 -16.92 -13.63
C ASN A 81 -1.43 -17.00 -12.11
N SER A 82 -2.38 -17.75 -11.56
CA SER A 82 -2.60 -17.88 -10.12
C SER A 82 -1.37 -18.45 -9.39
N SER A 83 -0.60 -19.35 -10.01
CA SER A 83 0.60 -19.92 -9.40
C SER A 83 1.69 -18.88 -9.18
N GLU A 84 1.96 -18.06 -10.20
CA GLU A 84 2.96 -16.99 -10.09
C GLU A 84 2.49 -15.87 -9.17
N LEU A 85 1.20 -15.50 -9.21
CA LEU A 85 0.62 -14.57 -8.24
C LEU A 85 0.79 -15.04 -6.80
N HIS A 86 0.61 -16.35 -6.54
CA HIS A 86 0.86 -16.94 -5.23
C HIS A 86 2.31 -16.70 -4.79
N ASN A 87 3.27 -16.81 -5.71
CA ASN A 87 4.68 -16.64 -5.45
C ASN A 87 5.08 -15.16 -5.24
N ASP A 88 4.29 -14.20 -5.74
CA ASP A 88 4.55 -12.77 -5.54
C ASP A 88 4.39 -12.32 -4.09
N TYR A 89 3.53 -12.98 -3.31
CA TYR A 89 3.21 -12.60 -1.93
C TYR A 89 4.02 -13.35 -0.89
N SER A 90 4.35 -12.67 0.21
CA SER A 90 4.84 -13.33 1.41
C SER A 90 3.72 -14.12 2.09
N GLU A 91 4.07 -15.08 2.95
CA GLU A 91 3.08 -15.91 3.66
C GLU A 91 2.13 -15.09 4.55
N HIS A 92 2.67 -14.02 5.17
CA HIS A 92 1.94 -13.14 6.09
C HIS A 92 1.56 -11.79 5.46
N ALA A 93 1.48 -11.72 4.15
CA ALA A 93 1.12 -10.49 3.45
C ALA A 93 -0.27 -9.99 3.85
N VAL A 94 -0.48 -8.69 3.71
CA VAL A 94 -1.77 -8.02 3.95
C VAL A 94 -2.20 -7.32 2.67
N VAL A 95 -3.44 -7.53 2.25
CA VAL A 95 -4.07 -6.81 1.12
C VAL A 95 -5.28 -6.05 1.64
N GLU A 96 -5.25 -4.74 1.45
CA GLU A 96 -6.37 -3.82 1.70
C GLU A 96 -7.03 -3.48 0.36
N ASP A 97 -8.32 -3.67 0.27
CA ASP A 97 -9.09 -3.43 -0.95
C ASP A 97 -10.30 -2.57 -0.63
N SER A 98 -10.46 -1.44 -1.32
CA SER A 98 -11.54 -0.48 -1.06
C SER A 98 -12.95 -1.06 -1.22
N MET A 99 -13.10 -2.22 -1.88
CA MET A 99 -14.37 -2.97 -1.96
C MET A 99 -14.70 -3.70 -0.65
N HIS A 100 -13.76 -3.89 0.25
CA HIS A 100 -13.90 -4.72 1.45
C HIS A 100 -13.59 -3.93 2.72
N ALA A 101 -14.45 -4.09 3.74
CA ALA A 101 -14.27 -3.42 5.02
C ALA A 101 -13.10 -3.98 5.85
N GLN A 102 -12.69 -5.22 5.59
CA GLN A 102 -11.60 -5.88 6.30
C GLN A 102 -10.48 -6.27 5.34
N PRO A 103 -9.21 -6.17 5.76
CA PRO A 103 -8.09 -6.61 4.96
C PRO A 103 -8.06 -8.14 4.82
N PHE A 104 -7.47 -8.60 3.73
CA PHE A 104 -7.11 -10.00 3.54
C PHE A 104 -5.74 -10.25 4.16
N VAL A 105 -5.67 -11.09 5.18
CA VAL A 105 -4.45 -11.39 5.91
C VAL A 105 -3.98 -12.81 5.59
N GLY A 106 -2.74 -12.91 5.17
CA GLY A 106 -2.11 -14.17 4.78
C GLY A 106 -2.37 -14.53 3.30
N ARG A 107 -1.37 -15.19 2.72
CA ARG A 107 -1.35 -15.53 1.29
C ARG A 107 -2.58 -16.31 0.82
N ALA A 108 -3.08 -17.25 1.62
CA ALA A 108 -4.25 -18.05 1.26
C ALA A 108 -5.51 -17.18 1.07
N ALA A 109 -5.78 -16.25 2.00
CA ALA A 109 -6.92 -15.33 1.90
C ALA A 109 -6.77 -14.38 0.70
N ILE A 110 -5.56 -13.88 0.46
CA ILE A 110 -5.23 -13.02 -0.68
C ILE A 110 -5.50 -13.75 -1.99
N MET A 111 -5.04 -14.99 -2.13
CA MET A 111 -5.25 -15.78 -3.33
C MET A 111 -6.71 -16.14 -3.55
N GLY A 112 -7.49 -16.37 -2.50
CA GLY A 112 -8.95 -16.54 -2.61
C GLY A 112 -9.60 -15.32 -3.26
N ARG A 113 -9.27 -14.11 -2.79
CA ARG A 113 -9.74 -12.85 -3.40
C ARG A 113 -9.25 -12.68 -4.84
N LYS A 114 -7.95 -12.88 -5.11
CA LYS A 114 -7.38 -12.73 -6.46
C LYS A 114 -8.05 -13.68 -7.46
N ASN A 115 -8.20 -14.93 -7.11
CA ASN A 115 -8.85 -15.93 -7.98
C ASN A 115 -10.32 -15.57 -8.28
N LEU A 116 -11.05 -15.05 -7.30
CA LEU A 116 -12.41 -14.58 -7.51
C LEU A 116 -12.46 -13.44 -8.55
N VAL A 117 -11.58 -12.43 -8.42
CA VAL A 117 -11.52 -11.31 -9.36
C VAL A 117 -11.10 -11.77 -10.75
N LEU A 118 -10.12 -12.68 -10.85
CA LEU A 118 -9.68 -13.24 -12.12
C LEU A 118 -10.78 -14.04 -12.81
N ALA A 119 -11.58 -14.81 -12.06
CA ALA A 119 -12.71 -15.55 -12.60
C ALA A 119 -13.89 -14.65 -13.01
N ALA A 120 -13.99 -13.47 -12.40
CA ALA A 120 -15.10 -12.53 -12.65
C ALA A 120 -14.90 -11.64 -13.90
N ALA A 121 -13.69 -11.56 -14.44
CA ALA A 121 -13.41 -10.70 -15.59
C ALA A 121 -12.71 -11.44 -16.71
N SER A 122 -13.24 -11.35 -17.93
CA SER A 122 -12.54 -11.77 -19.16
C SER A 122 -11.94 -10.55 -19.88
N ASP A 123 -10.98 -10.80 -20.78
CA ASP A 123 -10.30 -9.77 -21.57
C ASP A 123 -9.70 -8.66 -20.70
N ALA A 124 -9.29 -9.03 -19.48
CA ALA A 124 -8.80 -8.07 -18.50
C ALA A 124 -7.41 -7.54 -18.90
N SER A 125 -7.26 -6.23 -18.84
CA SER A 125 -6.00 -5.54 -19.08
C SER A 125 -5.79 -4.47 -18.02
N ILE A 126 -4.53 -4.29 -17.58
CA ILE A 126 -4.12 -3.25 -16.65
C ILE A 126 -2.99 -2.45 -17.27
N SER A 127 -3.18 -1.14 -17.40
CA SER A 127 -2.17 -0.21 -17.88
C SER A 127 -1.78 0.76 -16.78
N VAL A 128 -0.48 0.83 -16.47
CA VAL A 128 0.07 1.79 -15.51
C VAL A 128 0.23 3.14 -16.21
N THR A 129 -0.37 4.19 -15.67
CA THR A 129 -0.34 5.54 -16.23
C THR A 129 0.70 6.43 -15.54
N ASN A 130 1.01 6.15 -14.26
CA ASN A 130 2.03 6.84 -13.49
C ASN A 130 2.57 5.92 -12.41
N ARG A 131 3.84 6.13 -12.01
CA ARG A 131 4.48 5.31 -10.97
C ARG A 131 5.47 6.11 -10.17
N ILE A 132 5.40 5.98 -8.85
CA ILE A 132 6.36 6.54 -7.90
C ILE A 132 7.00 5.38 -7.14
N VAL A 133 8.32 5.36 -7.09
CA VAL A 133 9.09 4.38 -6.33
C VAL A 133 9.88 5.09 -5.24
N HIS A 134 9.71 4.65 -4.01
CA HIS A 134 10.48 5.12 -2.88
C HIS A 134 10.87 3.93 -2.00
N GLY A 135 12.15 3.62 -1.97
CA GLY A 135 12.65 2.43 -1.26
C GLY A 135 12.05 1.15 -1.81
N ASN A 136 11.43 0.39 -0.95
CA ASN A 136 10.76 -0.86 -1.25
C ASN A 136 9.26 -0.69 -1.56
N GLN A 137 8.79 0.56 -1.67
CA GLN A 137 7.41 0.89 -1.99
C GLN A 137 7.28 1.33 -3.45
N VAL A 138 6.28 0.79 -4.12
CA VAL A 138 5.80 1.25 -5.44
C VAL A 138 4.37 1.74 -5.28
N THR A 139 4.12 2.99 -5.67
CA THR A 139 2.77 3.53 -5.81
C THR A 139 2.50 3.70 -7.30
N ALA A 140 1.43 3.12 -7.81
CA ALA A 140 1.10 3.15 -9.23
C ALA A 140 -0.34 3.57 -9.46
N GLU A 141 -0.54 4.54 -10.34
CA GLU A 141 -1.83 4.84 -10.94
C GLU A 141 -2.05 3.93 -12.14
N TRP A 142 -3.25 3.41 -12.28
CA TRP A 142 -3.55 2.45 -13.33
C TRP A 142 -4.97 2.61 -13.89
N VAL A 143 -5.15 2.10 -15.08
CA VAL A 143 -6.45 1.88 -15.72
C VAL A 143 -6.60 0.40 -15.98
N ALA A 144 -7.67 -0.20 -15.46
CA ALA A 144 -8.06 -1.57 -15.74
C ALA A 144 -9.30 -1.57 -16.65
N THR A 145 -9.30 -2.45 -17.64
CA THR A 145 -10.45 -2.70 -18.52
C THR A 145 -10.75 -4.19 -18.58
N GLY A 146 -11.97 -4.57 -18.94
CA GLY A 146 -12.37 -5.95 -19.09
C GLY A 146 -13.87 -6.10 -19.31
N ARG A 147 -14.35 -7.35 -19.30
CA ARG A 147 -15.76 -7.71 -19.33
C ARG A 147 -16.11 -8.48 -18.06
N HIS A 148 -17.24 -8.14 -17.44
CA HIS A 148 -17.73 -8.80 -16.24
C HIS A 148 -18.48 -10.09 -16.62
N THR A 149 -17.79 -11.22 -16.63
CA THR A 149 -18.29 -12.50 -17.10
C THR A 149 -18.49 -13.55 -16.01
N GLY A 150 -18.07 -13.27 -14.78
CA GLY A 150 -18.29 -14.12 -13.62
C GLY A 150 -18.82 -13.31 -12.43
N ASP A 151 -19.40 -13.99 -11.46
CA ASP A 151 -20.02 -13.35 -10.29
C ASP A 151 -18.99 -12.75 -9.33
N LEU A 152 -19.28 -11.56 -8.86
CA LEU A 152 -18.64 -10.94 -7.69
C LEU A 152 -19.65 -10.88 -6.52
N PRO A 153 -19.20 -10.81 -5.25
CA PRO A 153 -20.10 -10.70 -4.11
C PRO A 153 -21.08 -9.52 -4.25
N GLY A 154 -22.38 -9.83 -4.30
CA GLY A 154 -23.45 -8.83 -4.49
C GLY A 154 -23.55 -8.24 -5.90
N LEU A 155 -22.82 -8.76 -6.88
CA LEU A 155 -22.82 -8.28 -8.25
C LEU A 155 -22.72 -9.48 -9.22
N PRO A 156 -23.87 -10.03 -9.68
CA PRO A 156 -23.90 -11.13 -10.64
C PRO A 156 -23.34 -10.72 -11.99
N ALA A 157 -22.79 -11.69 -12.72
CA ALA A 157 -22.21 -11.49 -14.04
C ALA A 157 -23.16 -10.74 -14.98
N SER A 158 -22.72 -9.61 -15.51
CA SER A 158 -23.55 -8.76 -16.38
C SER A 158 -23.18 -8.83 -17.85
N GLY A 159 -22.02 -9.41 -18.19
CA GLY A 159 -21.46 -9.41 -19.55
C GLY A 159 -21.02 -8.03 -20.04
N ARG A 160 -21.14 -6.99 -19.21
CA ARG A 160 -20.79 -5.60 -19.57
C ARG A 160 -19.28 -5.37 -19.50
N SER A 161 -18.82 -4.47 -20.33
CA SER A 161 -17.43 -3.97 -20.24
C SER A 161 -17.32 -2.92 -19.15
N PHE A 162 -16.14 -2.83 -18.54
CA PHE A 162 -15.81 -1.80 -17.55
C PHE A 162 -14.48 -1.14 -17.86
N THR A 163 -14.35 0.09 -17.37
CA THR A 163 -13.08 0.82 -17.27
C THR A 163 -12.97 1.36 -15.86
N LEU A 164 -11.97 0.91 -15.13
CA LEU A 164 -11.75 1.28 -13.75
C LEU A 164 -10.39 1.98 -13.60
N ARG A 165 -10.36 3.11 -12.90
CA ARG A 165 -9.14 3.82 -12.54
C ARG A 165 -8.86 3.62 -11.07
N GLY A 166 -7.60 3.47 -10.73
CA GLY A 166 -7.23 3.30 -9.33
C GLY A 166 -5.76 3.59 -9.06
N VAL A 167 -5.44 3.45 -7.79
CA VAL A 167 -4.08 3.56 -7.27
C VAL A 167 -3.80 2.31 -6.45
N THR A 168 -2.61 1.73 -6.63
CA THR A 168 -2.12 0.65 -5.78
C THR A 168 -0.83 1.09 -5.10
N VAL A 169 -0.73 0.82 -3.81
CA VAL A 169 0.49 0.97 -3.02
C VAL A 169 0.99 -0.42 -2.66
N VAL A 170 2.16 -0.78 -3.16
CA VAL A 170 2.79 -2.10 -2.93
C VAL A 170 4.07 -1.91 -2.14
N ILE A 171 4.21 -2.64 -1.04
CA ILE A 171 5.45 -2.70 -0.24
C ILE A 171 6.00 -4.11 -0.33
N ARG A 172 7.31 -4.22 -0.63
CA ARG A 172 8.02 -5.50 -0.74
C ARG A 172 9.10 -5.65 0.32
N HIS A 173 9.30 -6.89 0.73
CA HIS A 173 10.46 -7.32 1.51
C HIS A 173 11.04 -8.58 0.87
N GLU A 174 12.35 -8.58 0.64
CA GLU A 174 13.04 -9.69 -0.04
C GLU A 174 12.38 -10.14 -1.37
N GLY A 175 11.93 -9.16 -2.17
CA GLY A 175 11.26 -9.39 -3.45
C GLY A 175 9.78 -9.76 -3.35
N LYS A 176 9.26 -10.15 -2.19
CA LYS A 176 7.87 -10.53 -1.96
C LYS A 176 7.01 -9.35 -1.53
N ILE A 177 5.76 -9.32 -1.96
CA ILE A 177 4.76 -8.35 -1.49
C ILE A 177 4.41 -8.68 -0.05
N VAL A 178 4.63 -7.75 0.87
CA VAL A 178 4.23 -7.85 2.28
C VAL A 178 2.97 -7.04 2.56
N ARG A 179 2.72 -5.99 1.76
CA ARG A 179 1.50 -5.20 1.82
C ARG A 179 1.13 -4.71 0.42
N GLU A 180 -0.15 -4.80 0.09
CA GLU A 180 -0.76 -4.17 -1.07
C GLU A 180 -2.03 -3.44 -0.62
N ALA A 181 -2.22 -2.18 -1.04
CA ALA A 181 -3.44 -1.43 -0.81
C ALA A 181 -3.98 -0.92 -2.13
N LEU A 182 -5.24 -1.26 -2.43
CA LEU A 182 -5.93 -0.90 -3.66
C LEU A 182 -7.01 0.14 -3.37
N TYR A 183 -6.95 1.26 -4.07
CA TYR A 183 -7.90 2.36 -3.99
C TYR A 183 -8.52 2.61 -5.35
N TYR A 184 -9.83 2.48 -5.45
CA TYR A 184 -10.60 2.74 -6.67
C TYR A 184 -12.06 3.05 -6.31
N ASP A 185 -12.78 3.64 -7.24
CA ASP A 185 -14.19 3.98 -7.04
C ASP A 185 -15.09 2.75 -7.26
N VAL A 186 -15.50 2.13 -6.16
CA VAL A 186 -16.41 0.98 -6.14
C VAL A 186 -17.80 1.35 -6.68
N SER A 187 -18.24 2.59 -6.43
CA SER A 187 -19.55 3.06 -6.90
C SER A 187 -19.57 3.18 -8.41
N GLU A 188 -18.48 3.68 -9.00
CA GLU A 188 -18.33 3.75 -10.44
C GLU A 188 -18.30 2.36 -11.09
N LEU A 189 -17.60 1.40 -10.50
CA LEU A 189 -17.60 0.02 -10.96
C LEU A 189 -19.03 -0.55 -10.96
N HIS A 190 -19.75 -0.40 -9.86
CA HIS A 190 -21.14 -0.86 -9.75
C HIS A 190 -22.06 -0.18 -10.77
N ARG A 191 -21.86 1.12 -11.03
CA ARG A 191 -22.64 1.86 -12.02
C ARG A 191 -22.46 1.31 -13.45
N GLN A 192 -21.23 0.91 -13.80
CA GLN A 192 -20.93 0.35 -15.11
C GLN A 192 -21.48 -1.08 -15.29
N LEU A 193 -21.52 -1.87 -14.22
CA LEU A 193 -21.82 -3.29 -14.27
C LEU A 193 -23.29 -3.64 -13.98
N ARG A 194 -24.11 -2.68 -13.53
CA ARG A 194 -25.57 -2.83 -13.34
C ARG A 194 -26.40 -2.47 -14.60
#